data_abedb74ac8877a03c5005e84bc2385b5
#
_entry.id   abedb74ac8877a03c5005e84bc2385b5
#
_cell.length_a   1.000
_cell.length_b   1.000
_cell.length_c   1.000
_cell.angle_alpha   90.00
_cell.angle_beta   90.00
_cell.angle_gamma   90.00
#
_symmetry.space_group_name_H-M   'P 1'
#
loop_
_entity.id
_entity.type
_entity.pdbx_description
1 polymer ?
#
loop_
_entity_poly.entity_id
_entity_poly.type
_entity_poly.pdbx_seq_one_letter_code
_entity_poly.pdbx_strand_id
1 'polypeptide(L)'
;MCVCTFFGHRDCPNTIKPLIREVIIDLIENQNVDTFYIGQQGSFDFLARSVLAELADEYPHIRYSIVLAQLLQKNKTFDPLDASSSLLPEGIENVPPRFAINWRNEWMLKQASFVVTYVTHSWGGAAKFAEKATRLKKTVINLADMQATYLD
;
A
#
# COMPACT_ATOMS: atom_id res chain seq x y z
N MET A 1 -6.95 -7.14 14.91
CA MET A 1 -6.41 -6.95 13.56
C MET A 1 -5.76 -5.57 13.47
N CYS A 2 -4.48 -5.52 13.16
CA CYS A 2 -3.73 -4.27 13.01
C CYS A 2 -3.36 -4.11 11.54
N VAL A 3 -3.78 -3.01 10.92
CA VAL A 3 -3.74 -2.81 9.48
C VAL A 3 -2.76 -1.72 9.08
N CYS A 4 -1.99 -2.00 8.05
CA CYS A 4 -1.12 -1.04 7.37
C CYS A 4 -1.54 -0.89 5.91
N THR A 5 -1.50 0.33 5.40
CA THR A 5 -1.69 0.58 3.97
C THR A 5 -0.55 1.43 3.41
N PHE A 6 -0.53 1.63 2.10
CA PHE A 6 0.61 2.20 1.38
C PHE A 6 0.13 3.23 0.36
N PHE A 7 0.80 4.39 0.31
CA PHE A 7 0.57 5.39 -0.73
C PHE A 7 1.92 5.94 -1.20
N GLY A 8 2.26 5.75 -2.46
CA GLY A 8 3.52 6.23 -3.00
C GLY A 8 3.40 6.71 -4.43
N HIS A 9 4.37 7.52 -4.84
CA HIS A 9 4.41 8.03 -6.22
C HIS A 9 4.57 6.89 -7.23
N ARG A 10 4.02 7.10 -8.44
CA ARG A 10 4.14 6.12 -9.53
C ARG A 10 5.58 5.89 -9.93
N ASP A 11 6.41 6.93 -9.83
CA ASP A 11 7.83 6.85 -10.16
C ASP A 11 8.66 6.70 -8.89
N CYS A 12 8.72 5.48 -8.39
CA CYS A 12 9.51 5.14 -7.22
C CYS A 12 10.75 4.36 -7.66
N PRO A 13 11.96 4.75 -7.24
CA PRO A 13 13.17 4.01 -7.65
C PRO A 13 13.19 2.62 -7.03
N ASN A 14 13.69 1.63 -7.80
CA ASN A 14 13.80 0.25 -7.33
C ASN A 14 14.69 0.12 -6.10
N THR A 15 15.62 1.06 -5.92
CA THR A 15 16.54 1.08 -4.78
C THR A 15 15.84 1.27 -3.44
N ILE A 16 14.57 1.66 -3.43
CA ILE A 16 13.78 1.79 -2.19
C ILE A 16 13.32 0.44 -1.64
N LYS A 17 13.37 -0.63 -2.43
CA LYS A 17 12.86 -1.94 -2.04
C LYS A 17 13.44 -2.46 -0.71
N PRO A 18 14.76 -2.42 -0.47
CA PRO A 18 15.30 -2.87 0.83
C PRO A 18 14.74 -2.08 2.02
N LEU A 19 14.50 -0.79 1.85
CA LEU A 19 13.94 0.04 2.90
C LEU A 19 12.47 -0.30 3.16
N ILE A 20 11.69 -0.58 2.10
CA ILE A 20 10.32 -1.06 2.24
C ILE A 20 10.32 -2.34 3.08
N ARG A 21 11.21 -3.27 2.79
CA ARG A 21 11.32 -4.53 3.50
C ARG A 21 11.63 -4.32 4.98
N GLU A 22 12.61 -3.48 5.30
CA GLU A 22 12.97 -3.18 6.68
C GLU A 22 11.79 -2.59 7.48
N VAL A 23 11.09 -1.63 6.88
CA VAL A 23 9.95 -0.99 7.55
C VAL A 23 8.82 -1.98 7.78
N ILE A 24 8.50 -2.82 6.79
CA ILE A 24 7.43 -3.81 6.94
C ILE A 24 7.80 -4.84 8.02
N ILE A 25 9.06 -5.30 8.05
CA ILE A 25 9.52 -6.23 9.09
C ILE A 25 9.35 -5.60 10.48
N ASP A 26 9.75 -4.35 10.63
CA ASP A 26 9.58 -3.64 11.90
C ASP A 26 8.12 -3.56 12.32
N LEU A 27 7.22 -3.27 11.37
CA LEU A 27 5.78 -3.23 11.65
C LEU A 27 5.26 -4.59 12.09
N ILE A 28 5.72 -5.67 11.46
CA ILE A 28 5.31 -7.03 11.83
C ILE A 28 5.83 -7.41 13.21
N GLU A 29 7.12 -7.22 13.45
CA GLU A 29 7.77 -7.72 14.65
C GLU A 29 7.55 -6.85 15.88
N ASN A 30 7.53 -5.51 15.70
CA ASN A 30 7.51 -4.58 16.83
C ASN A 30 6.18 -3.86 17.03
N GLN A 31 5.34 -3.76 15.99
CA GLN A 31 4.08 -3.04 16.06
C GLN A 31 2.86 -3.95 15.93
N ASN A 32 3.06 -5.24 15.83
CA ASN A 32 2.01 -6.24 15.73
C ASN A 32 1.07 -6.04 14.54
N VAL A 33 1.58 -5.49 13.44
CA VAL A 33 0.80 -5.37 12.21
C VAL A 33 0.69 -6.74 11.56
N ASP A 34 -0.51 -7.17 11.29
CA ASP A 34 -0.79 -8.49 10.72
C ASP A 34 -1.56 -8.44 9.40
N THR A 35 -2.04 -7.28 8.99
CA THR A 35 -2.84 -7.13 7.78
C THR A 35 -2.34 -5.93 6.97
N PHE A 36 -2.15 -6.15 5.68
CA PHE A 36 -1.64 -5.13 4.77
C PHE A 36 -2.56 -4.97 3.57
N TYR A 37 -2.95 -3.73 3.27
CA TYR A 37 -3.76 -3.42 2.10
C TYR A 37 -2.97 -2.54 1.14
N ILE A 38 -2.91 -2.92 -0.13
CA ILE A 38 -2.12 -2.22 -1.13
C ILE A 38 -2.91 -2.07 -2.43
N GLY A 39 -2.69 -0.95 -3.13
CA GLY A 39 -3.29 -0.71 -4.43
C GLY A 39 -2.47 -1.28 -5.58
N GLN A 40 -2.81 -0.87 -6.80
CA GLN A 40 -2.16 -1.36 -8.02
C GLN A 40 -1.68 -0.20 -8.90
N GLN A 41 -1.26 0.91 -8.31
CA GLN A 41 -0.95 2.13 -9.06
C GLN A 41 0.53 2.47 -8.99
N GLY A 42 1.29 2.05 -10.02
CA GLY A 42 2.66 2.49 -10.21
C GLY A 42 3.70 1.62 -9.51
N SER A 43 4.96 2.08 -9.57
CA SER A 43 6.10 1.28 -9.15
C SER A 43 6.20 1.09 -7.63
N PHE A 44 5.76 2.08 -6.85
CA PHE A 44 5.77 1.92 -5.39
C PHE A 44 4.87 0.77 -4.95
N ASP A 45 3.65 0.73 -5.45
CA ASP A 45 2.71 -0.35 -5.13
C ASP A 45 3.27 -1.70 -5.57
N PHE A 46 3.88 -1.75 -6.74
CA PHE A 46 4.51 -2.98 -7.25
C PHE A 46 5.63 -3.47 -6.32
N LEU A 47 6.52 -2.56 -5.90
CA LEU A 47 7.63 -2.91 -5.02
C LEU A 47 7.14 -3.38 -3.65
N ALA A 48 6.18 -2.67 -3.07
CA ALA A 48 5.62 -3.05 -1.77
C ALA A 48 4.91 -4.40 -1.85
N ARG A 49 4.18 -4.66 -2.92
CA ARG A 49 3.53 -5.94 -3.14
C ARG A 49 4.54 -7.09 -3.24
N SER A 50 5.65 -6.86 -3.97
CA SER A 50 6.73 -7.85 -4.07
C SER A 50 7.29 -8.21 -2.70
N VAL A 51 7.53 -7.20 -1.86
CA VAL A 51 8.05 -7.41 -0.51
C VAL A 51 7.05 -8.17 0.34
N LEU A 52 5.77 -7.81 0.26
CA LEU A 52 4.73 -8.50 1.03
C LEU A 52 4.61 -9.97 0.64
N ALA A 53 4.72 -10.28 -0.66
CA ALA A 53 4.70 -11.66 -1.13
C ALA A 53 5.86 -12.47 -0.56
N GLU A 54 7.07 -11.89 -0.52
CA GLU A 54 8.24 -12.53 0.08
C GLU A 54 8.06 -12.74 1.58
N LEU A 55 7.57 -11.71 2.28
CA LEU A 55 7.43 -11.75 3.74
C LEU A 55 6.29 -12.65 4.20
N ALA A 56 5.26 -12.86 3.38
CA ALA A 56 4.17 -13.77 3.70
C ALA A 56 4.67 -15.21 3.89
N ASP A 57 5.73 -15.59 3.17
CA ASP A 57 6.36 -16.92 3.35
C ASP A 57 7.17 -16.99 4.64
N GLU A 58 7.81 -15.89 5.04
CA GLU A 58 8.62 -15.83 6.26
C GLU A 58 7.78 -15.65 7.52
N TYR A 59 6.62 -14.98 7.40
CA TYR A 59 5.72 -14.66 8.51
C TYR A 59 4.32 -15.20 8.21
N PRO A 60 4.06 -16.48 8.50
CA PRO A 60 2.78 -17.13 8.10
C PRO A 60 1.53 -16.50 8.72
N HIS A 61 1.69 -15.69 9.77
CA HIS A 61 0.55 -15.08 10.45
C HIS A 61 0.06 -13.78 9.77
N ILE A 62 0.83 -13.21 8.84
CA ILE A 62 0.40 -11.97 8.17
C ILE A 62 -0.48 -12.28 6.96
N ARG A 63 -1.30 -11.29 6.61
CA ARG A 63 -2.15 -11.33 5.42
C ARG A 63 -1.95 -10.04 4.65
N TYR A 64 -1.93 -10.14 3.33
CA TYR A 64 -1.96 -8.96 2.50
C TYR A 64 -2.99 -9.13 1.40
N SER A 65 -3.60 -8.01 1.01
CA SER A 65 -4.59 -8.01 -0.07
C SER A 65 -4.31 -6.85 -1.02
N ILE A 66 -4.42 -7.14 -2.30
CA ILE A 66 -4.39 -6.13 -3.35
C ILE A 66 -5.82 -5.62 -3.45
N VAL A 67 -6.03 -4.37 -3.06
CA VAL A 67 -7.37 -3.79 -3.04
C VAL A 67 -7.68 -3.19 -4.40
N LEU A 68 -8.67 -3.77 -5.05
CA LEU A 68 -9.03 -3.43 -6.43
C LEU A 68 -9.93 -2.20 -6.47
N ALA A 69 -9.71 -1.34 -7.48
CA ALA A 69 -10.54 -0.17 -7.70
C ALA A 69 -11.72 -0.45 -8.64
N GLN A 70 -11.67 -1.57 -9.37
CA GLN A 70 -12.71 -1.95 -10.31
C GLN A 70 -12.66 -3.44 -10.57
N LEU A 71 -13.79 -3.97 -11.07
CA LEU A 71 -13.84 -5.35 -11.52
C LEU A 71 -12.86 -5.53 -12.67
N LEU A 72 -12.15 -6.64 -12.62
CA LEU A 72 -11.13 -6.95 -13.60
C LEU A 72 -11.76 -7.27 -14.94
N GLN A 73 -11.24 -6.65 -15.99
CA GLN A 73 -11.71 -6.92 -17.34
C GLN A 73 -11.32 -8.34 -17.76
N LYS A 74 -12.23 -9.02 -18.43
CA LYS A 74 -12.07 -10.41 -18.87
C LYS A 74 -10.82 -10.69 -19.70
N ASN A 75 -10.15 -9.65 -20.22
CA ASN A 75 -9.00 -9.77 -21.12
C ASN A 75 -7.66 -9.49 -20.46
N LYS A 76 -7.63 -9.24 -19.16
CA LYS A 76 -6.35 -9.08 -18.47
C LYS A 76 -5.91 -10.42 -17.93
N THR A 77 -4.73 -10.85 -18.39
CA THR A 77 -4.09 -12.03 -17.81
C THR A 77 -3.75 -11.73 -16.37
N PHE A 78 -4.33 -12.51 -15.48
CA PHE A 78 -4.00 -12.48 -14.08
C PHE A 78 -2.83 -13.39 -13.79
N ASP A 79 -1.92 -12.92 -12.97
CA ASP A 79 -1.07 -13.82 -12.22
C ASP A 79 -2.02 -14.55 -11.23
N PRO A 80 -2.08 -15.90 -11.25
CA PRO A 80 -2.92 -16.65 -10.32
C PRO A 80 -2.66 -16.33 -8.85
N LEU A 81 -1.45 -15.88 -8.53
CA LEU A 81 -1.07 -15.45 -7.17
C LEU A 81 -1.82 -14.17 -6.78
N ASP A 82 -2.00 -13.25 -7.73
CA ASP A 82 -2.73 -12.01 -7.48
C ASP A 82 -4.22 -12.26 -7.24
N ALA A 83 -4.80 -13.25 -7.94
CA ALA A 83 -6.21 -13.57 -7.80
C ALA A 83 -6.56 -14.03 -6.38
N SER A 84 -5.67 -14.80 -5.72
CA SER A 84 -5.91 -15.31 -4.38
C SER A 84 -5.74 -14.26 -3.29
N SER A 85 -5.06 -13.15 -3.59
CA SER A 85 -4.77 -12.07 -2.64
C SER A 85 -5.53 -10.79 -2.94
N SER A 86 -6.51 -10.84 -3.85
CA SER A 86 -7.28 -9.66 -4.26
C SER A 86 -8.50 -9.44 -3.39
N LEU A 87 -8.84 -8.17 -3.16
CA LEU A 87 -10.00 -7.75 -2.40
C LEU A 87 -10.73 -6.65 -3.16
N LEU A 88 -12.04 -6.83 -3.37
CA LEU A 88 -12.89 -5.79 -3.94
C LEU A 88 -13.73 -5.19 -2.82
N PRO A 89 -13.51 -3.90 -2.45
CA PRO A 89 -14.25 -3.31 -1.34
C PRO A 89 -15.75 -3.30 -1.60
N GLU A 90 -16.53 -3.61 -0.58
CA GLU A 90 -17.99 -3.58 -0.66
C GLU A 90 -18.45 -2.16 -0.96
N GLY A 91 -19.34 -2.02 -1.94
CA GLY A 91 -19.89 -0.74 -2.37
C GLY A 91 -19.17 -0.09 -3.54
N ILE A 92 -17.98 -0.60 -3.92
CA ILE A 92 -17.21 0.01 -5.01
C ILE A 92 -17.90 -0.13 -6.36
N GLU A 93 -18.77 -1.14 -6.53
CA GLU A 93 -19.55 -1.36 -7.74
C GLU A 93 -20.51 -0.20 -8.02
N ASN A 94 -20.85 0.57 -7.01
CA ASN A 94 -21.75 1.72 -7.14
C ASN A 94 -21.00 3.04 -7.40
N VAL A 95 -19.67 2.99 -7.45
CA VAL A 95 -18.85 4.17 -7.64
C VAL A 95 -18.55 4.37 -9.12
N PRO A 96 -18.76 5.57 -9.68
CA PRO A 96 -18.38 5.82 -11.07
C PRO A 96 -16.89 5.54 -11.29
N PRO A 97 -16.49 4.92 -12.42
CA PRO A 97 -15.10 4.53 -12.65
C PRO A 97 -14.07 5.65 -12.44
N ARG A 98 -14.43 6.88 -12.79
CA ARG A 98 -13.52 8.03 -12.63
C ARG A 98 -13.19 8.37 -11.17
N PHE A 99 -14.00 7.88 -10.22
CA PHE A 99 -13.80 8.10 -8.78
C PHE A 99 -13.33 6.83 -8.05
N ALA A 100 -13.21 5.72 -8.76
CA ALA A 100 -12.99 4.42 -8.12
C ALA A 100 -11.63 4.33 -7.41
N ILE A 101 -10.57 4.86 -8.01
CA ILE A 101 -9.23 4.83 -7.39
C ILE A 101 -9.23 5.65 -6.11
N ASN A 102 -9.79 6.84 -6.15
CA ASN A 102 -9.86 7.72 -4.98
C ASN A 102 -10.70 7.08 -3.87
N TRP A 103 -11.83 6.49 -4.23
CA TRP A 103 -12.73 5.81 -3.28
C TRP A 103 -12.04 4.61 -2.63
N ARG A 104 -11.32 3.80 -3.43
CA ARG A 104 -10.53 2.68 -2.94
C ARG A 104 -9.45 3.15 -1.95
N ASN A 105 -8.75 4.23 -2.27
CA ASN A 105 -7.71 4.78 -1.40
C ASN A 105 -8.31 5.28 -0.08
N GLU A 106 -9.48 5.90 -0.11
CA GLU A 106 -10.22 6.31 1.09
C GLU A 106 -10.56 5.09 1.94
N TRP A 107 -11.02 4.02 1.29
CA TRP A 107 -11.37 2.78 1.98
C TRP A 107 -10.15 2.20 2.70
N MET A 108 -9.02 2.10 1.99
CA MET A 108 -7.78 1.59 2.57
C MET A 108 -7.34 2.43 3.78
N LEU A 109 -7.41 3.74 3.64
CA LEU A 109 -7.01 4.65 4.71
C LEU A 109 -7.88 4.48 5.96
N LYS A 110 -9.18 4.29 5.80
CA LYS A 110 -10.09 4.06 6.93
C LYS A 110 -9.75 2.80 7.70
N GLN A 111 -9.30 1.76 7.02
CA GLN A 111 -8.97 0.50 7.67
C GLN A 111 -7.64 0.55 8.44
N ALA A 112 -6.75 1.45 8.06
CA ALA A 112 -5.36 1.41 8.51
C ALA A 112 -5.11 2.20 9.78
N SER A 113 -4.19 1.68 10.62
CA SER A 113 -3.59 2.41 11.73
C SER A 113 -2.21 2.94 11.34
N PHE A 114 -1.53 2.23 10.45
CA PHE A 114 -0.20 2.58 9.95
C PHE A 114 -0.28 2.85 8.45
N VAL A 115 0.44 3.88 8.00
CA VAL A 115 0.49 4.26 6.58
C VAL A 115 1.94 4.43 6.17
N VAL A 116 2.40 3.60 5.25
CA VAL A 116 3.76 3.69 4.69
C VAL A 116 3.67 4.43 3.37
N THR A 117 4.48 5.48 3.22
CA THR A 117 4.42 6.34 2.04
C THR A 117 5.78 6.50 1.39
N TYR A 118 5.76 6.86 0.11
CA TYR A 118 6.92 7.39 -0.60
C TYR A 118 6.50 8.67 -1.29
N VAL A 119 6.70 9.80 -0.62
CA VAL A 119 6.25 11.10 -1.06
C VAL A 119 7.42 12.08 -1.05
N THR A 120 7.80 12.58 -2.23
CA THR A 120 8.92 13.50 -2.42
C THR A 120 8.48 14.91 -2.80
N HIS A 121 7.19 15.10 -3.11
CA HIS A 121 6.62 16.40 -3.49
C HIS A 121 5.18 16.51 -2.97
N SER A 122 4.64 17.71 -3.00
CA SER A 122 3.36 18.04 -2.36
C SER A 122 2.12 17.83 -3.24
N TRP A 123 2.29 17.36 -4.47
CA TRP A 123 1.16 17.17 -5.38
C TRP A 123 0.98 15.69 -5.72
N GLY A 124 -0.21 15.36 -6.25
CA GLY A 124 -0.57 14.01 -6.67
C GLY A 124 -1.33 13.23 -5.61
N GLY A 125 -1.83 12.07 -6.01
CA GLY A 125 -2.67 11.23 -5.15
C GLY A 125 -1.96 10.74 -3.89
N ALA A 126 -0.70 10.30 -4.01
CA ALA A 126 0.06 9.82 -2.86
C ALA A 126 0.25 10.91 -1.80
N ALA A 127 0.62 12.12 -2.23
CA ALA A 127 0.81 13.25 -1.32
C ALA A 127 -0.51 13.62 -0.63
N LYS A 128 -1.61 13.61 -1.37
CA LYS A 128 -2.94 13.92 -0.86
C LYS A 128 -3.35 12.95 0.26
N PHE A 129 -3.15 11.66 0.03
CA PHE A 129 -3.55 10.64 1.02
C PHE A 129 -2.58 10.58 2.20
N ALA A 130 -1.29 10.85 1.98
CA ALA A 130 -0.32 10.97 3.08
C ALA A 130 -0.70 12.12 4.02
N GLU A 131 -1.07 13.27 3.46
CA GLU A 131 -1.53 14.42 4.25
C GLU A 131 -2.82 14.11 5.00
N LYS A 132 -3.76 13.46 4.33
CA LYS A 132 -5.02 13.07 4.97
C LYS A 132 -4.78 12.10 6.12
N ALA A 133 -3.88 11.13 5.95
CA ALA A 133 -3.50 10.18 6.99
C ALA A 133 -2.97 10.91 8.23
N THR A 134 -2.13 11.91 8.02
CA THR A 134 -1.58 12.74 9.11
C THR A 134 -2.70 13.49 9.83
N ARG A 135 -3.62 14.09 9.08
CA ARG A 135 -4.78 14.80 9.67
C ARG A 135 -5.67 13.87 10.48
N LEU A 136 -5.81 12.62 10.07
CA LEU A 136 -6.60 11.62 10.77
C LEU A 136 -5.83 10.97 11.93
N LYS A 137 -4.62 11.45 12.21
CA LYS A 137 -3.77 10.97 13.30
C LYS A 137 -3.35 9.50 13.15
N LYS A 138 -3.23 9.04 11.90
CA LYS A 138 -2.63 7.74 11.61
C LYS A 138 -1.11 7.84 11.79
N THR A 139 -0.46 6.72 12.06
CA THR A 139 1.01 6.69 12.10
C THR A 139 1.53 6.61 10.68
N VAL A 140 2.17 7.68 10.20
CA VAL A 140 2.67 7.79 8.83
C VAL A 140 4.19 7.66 8.82
N ILE A 141 4.68 6.75 8.00
CA ILE A 141 6.12 6.52 7.81
C ILE A 141 6.44 6.85 6.36
N ASN A 142 7.12 7.97 6.13
CA ASN A 142 7.52 8.36 4.77
C ASN A 142 8.93 7.88 4.49
N LEU A 143 9.04 6.93 3.57
CA LEU A 143 10.31 6.31 3.20
C LEU A 143 11.27 7.30 2.53
N ALA A 144 10.75 8.33 1.87
CA ALA A 144 11.59 9.37 1.26
C ALA A 144 12.42 10.11 2.31
N ASP A 145 11.86 10.35 3.49
CA ASP A 145 12.58 11.00 4.59
C ASP A 145 13.66 10.08 5.17
N MET A 146 13.37 8.80 5.26
CA MET A 146 14.32 7.80 5.75
C MET A 146 15.47 7.57 4.76
N GLN A 147 15.17 7.61 3.46
CA GLN A 147 16.16 7.43 2.39
C GLN A 147 17.28 8.46 2.49
N ALA A 148 16.94 9.70 2.79
CA ALA A 148 17.93 10.77 2.96
C ALA A 148 18.93 10.46 4.09
N THR A 149 18.48 9.81 5.16
CA THR A 149 19.31 9.40 6.29
C THR A 149 20.26 8.25 5.92
N TYR A 150 19.79 7.32 5.07
CA TYR A 150 20.58 6.15 4.68
C TYR A 150 21.66 6.44 3.64
N LEU A 151 21.54 7.53 2.88
CA LEU A 151 22.48 7.88 1.83
C LEU A 151 23.65 8.74 2.33
N ASP A 152 23.59 9.17 3.57
CA ASP A 152 24.68 9.93 4.20
C ASP A 152 25.70 8.95 4.85
#